data_e5a86118715106d8e7505f4bac572887
#
_entry.id   e5a86118715106d8e7505f4bac572887
#
_cell.length_a   1.000
_cell.length_b   1.000
_cell.length_c   1.000
_cell.angle_alpha   90.00
_cell.angle_beta   90.00
_cell.angle_gamma   90.00
#
_symmetry.space_group_name_H-M   'P 1'
#
loop_
_entity.id
_entity.type
_entity.pdbx_description
1 polymer ?
#
loop_
_entity_poly.entity_id
_entity_poly.type
_entity_poly.pdbx_seq_one_letter_code
_entity_poly.pdbx_strand_id
1 'polypeptide(L)'
;MKHTDDNIQEKPVFMIENVDNDTPSQETLEEPVITIEHDDDMEQNTLLAIEKKRSRLHTWGWRMLWLVAMVVIGLGCYKIIRLYDYYYNIGVSISVSPKENIRKLDRMEAQSGPSEVVMKADSVLGVAINIYELHNVKAELALEEPDTADRSVLMYTRTADYTATGKYLGSLVINGEEKQSDVDRLGYCAIERGNMVIGISRFDDMKEHMIDRDGSYFRQFTLVSNGELPRRFFLHGKVERKALARTTDDRLCIIETRHPETLWDFADALREYGYVDAIYLTGGNKSGYYRAADGTAYFTEEAARYRKDKHHGVAPWLVIRKR
;
A
#
# COMPACT_ATOMS: atom_id res chain seq x y z
N MET A 1 -42.23 28.41 6.74
CA MET A 1 -42.66 27.83 8.01
C MET A 1 -41.38 27.53 8.75
N LYS A 2 -40.86 28.49 9.57
CA LYS A 2 -41.02 28.66 11.01
C LYS A 2 -40.78 27.35 11.78
N HIS A 3 -39.70 27.20 12.52
CA HIS A 3 -39.53 27.68 13.88
C HIS A 3 -38.02 27.67 14.27
N THR A 4 -37.63 28.83 14.77
CA THR A 4 -36.54 29.14 15.70
C THR A 4 -36.89 28.64 17.08
N ASP A 5 -35.91 28.21 17.86
CA ASP A 5 -35.92 28.34 19.32
C ASP A 5 -34.50 28.52 19.86
N ASP A 6 -34.31 29.74 20.39
CA ASP A 6 -33.19 30.17 21.21
C ASP A 6 -33.30 29.53 22.61
N ASN A 7 -32.18 29.18 23.22
CA ASN A 7 -32.14 28.96 24.65
C ASN A 7 -30.89 29.62 25.26
N ILE A 8 -31.19 30.80 25.81
CA ILE A 8 -30.33 31.62 26.65
C ILE A 8 -30.31 31.02 28.05
N GLN A 9 -29.15 30.74 28.60
CA GLN A 9 -28.97 30.39 30.01
C GLN A 9 -28.26 31.51 30.76
N GLU A 10 -29.02 32.10 31.72
CA GLU A 10 -28.65 33.19 32.60
C GLU A 10 -27.61 32.84 33.65
N LYS A 11 -26.75 33.80 33.97
CA LYS A 11 -25.81 33.77 35.10
C LYS A 11 -26.48 34.26 36.37
N PRO A 12 -26.23 33.67 37.54
CA PRO A 12 -26.69 34.22 38.80
C PRO A 12 -25.83 35.39 39.28
N VAL A 13 -26.52 36.45 39.62
CA VAL A 13 -26.03 37.68 40.29
C VAL A 13 -26.02 37.43 41.80
N PHE A 14 -24.89 37.62 42.46
CA PHE A 14 -24.83 37.70 43.92
C PHE A 14 -24.93 39.15 44.39
N MET A 15 -26.00 39.44 45.17
CA MET A 15 -26.18 40.71 45.90
C MET A 15 -25.30 40.75 47.17
N ILE A 16 -24.68 41.89 47.36
CA ILE A 16 -23.98 42.24 48.58
C ILE A 16 -24.99 43.06 49.45
N GLU A 17 -25.27 42.56 50.61
CA GLU A 17 -26.04 43.28 51.61
C GLU A 17 -25.11 44.04 52.56
N ASN A 18 -25.31 45.37 52.66
CA ASN A 18 -24.72 46.25 53.69
C ASN A 18 -25.48 46.12 54.96
N VAL A 19 -24.82 46.02 56.09
CA VAL A 19 -25.41 46.33 57.42
C VAL A 19 -24.55 47.33 58.15
N ASP A 20 -25.26 48.33 58.67
CA ASP A 20 -24.79 49.56 59.27
C ASP A 20 -24.12 49.45 60.62
N ASN A 21 -23.44 50.57 60.92
CA ASN A 21 -22.88 51.05 62.15
C ASN A 21 -23.66 50.81 63.43
N ASP A 22 -22.94 50.51 64.50
CA ASP A 22 -23.18 51.18 65.79
C ASP A 22 -21.90 51.16 66.64
N THR A 23 -21.45 52.37 67.04
CA THR A 23 -20.45 52.63 68.11
C THR A 23 -21.20 52.76 69.45
N PRO A 24 -20.66 52.25 70.57
CA PRO A 24 -20.06 53.19 71.49
C PRO A 24 -18.91 52.73 72.42
N SER A 25 -18.19 53.71 72.89
CA SER A 25 -17.58 53.91 74.25
C SER A 25 -16.23 53.29 74.53
N GLN A 26 -15.30 54.21 74.78
CA GLN A 26 -14.01 54.11 75.40
C GLN A 26 -14.00 53.35 76.75
N GLU A 27 -13.09 52.43 76.89
CA GLU A 27 -12.51 52.07 78.18
C GLU A 27 -10.99 51.83 77.99
N THR A 28 -10.23 52.64 78.72
CA THR A 28 -8.81 52.65 78.78
C THR A 28 -8.30 51.43 79.58
N LEU A 29 -7.68 50.53 78.93
CA LEU A 29 -6.89 49.47 79.62
C LEU A 29 -5.48 49.44 79.04
N GLU A 30 -4.48 49.43 79.95
CA GLU A 30 -3.04 49.41 79.71
C GLU A 30 -2.70 48.20 78.81
N GLU A 31 -1.97 48.49 77.72
CA GLU A 31 -1.41 47.43 76.87
C GLU A 31 -0.20 46.74 77.51
N PRO A 32 -0.16 45.41 77.58
CA PRO A 32 1.11 44.73 77.80
C PRO A 32 1.95 44.79 76.53
N VAL A 33 3.11 45.37 76.61
CA VAL A 33 4.11 45.36 75.54
C VAL A 33 4.55 43.90 75.31
N ILE A 34 3.90 43.23 74.29
CA ILE A 34 4.37 41.98 73.79
C ILE A 34 5.53 42.32 72.85
N THR A 35 6.73 42.04 73.27
CA THR A 35 7.92 42.02 72.44
C THR A 35 7.80 40.80 71.56
N ILE A 36 7.32 41.00 70.32
CA ILE A 36 7.34 39.95 69.29
C ILE A 36 8.81 39.86 68.85
N GLU A 37 9.58 38.88 69.35
CA GLU A 37 10.78 38.43 68.69
C GLU A 37 10.39 37.96 67.29
N HIS A 38 10.73 38.75 66.28
CA HIS A 38 10.54 38.42 64.90
C HIS A 38 11.53 37.29 64.58
N ASP A 39 11.01 36.07 64.47
CA ASP A 39 11.79 34.89 64.18
C ASP A 39 12.00 34.86 62.64
N ASP A 40 12.87 35.80 62.17
CA ASP A 40 13.27 35.95 60.75
C ASP A 40 13.86 34.66 60.16
N ASP A 41 14.43 33.82 61.03
CA ASP A 41 14.98 32.52 60.62
C ASP A 41 13.92 31.49 60.24
N MET A 42 12.71 31.57 60.81
CA MET A 42 11.63 30.62 60.50
C MET A 42 10.99 30.97 59.17
N GLU A 43 10.86 32.23 58.83
CA GLU A 43 10.29 32.73 57.57
C GLU A 43 11.25 32.42 56.39
N GLN A 44 12.56 32.66 56.58
CA GLN A 44 13.61 32.34 55.60
C GLN A 44 13.70 30.84 55.34
N ASN A 45 13.62 29.99 56.36
CA ASN A 45 13.63 28.54 56.20
C ASN A 45 12.39 28.02 55.49
N THR A 46 11.23 28.66 55.69
CA THR A 46 9.99 28.29 55.01
C THR A 46 10.03 28.69 53.52
N LEU A 47 10.53 29.85 53.19
CA LEU A 47 10.72 30.31 51.79
C LEU A 47 11.74 29.44 51.05
N LEU A 48 12.85 29.08 51.64
CA LEU A 48 13.84 28.15 51.04
C LEU A 48 13.25 26.74 50.82
N ALA A 49 12.43 26.27 51.73
CA ALA A 49 11.76 24.97 51.59
C ALA A 49 10.74 24.96 50.43
N ILE A 50 10.01 26.08 50.24
CA ILE A 50 9.04 26.25 49.14
C ILE A 50 9.77 26.35 47.80
N GLU A 51 10.86 27.12 47.71
CA GLU A 51 11.71 27.22 46.51
C GLU A 51 12.33 25.86 46.12
N LYS A 52 12.86 25.14 47.09
CA LYS A 52 13.43 23.80 46.88
C LYS A 52 12.39 22.79 46.44
N LYS A 53 11.15 22.88 46.94
CA LYS A 53 9.99 22.05 46.51
C LYS A 53 9.58 22.41 45.10
N ARG A 54 9.52 23.69 44.75
CA ARG A 54 9.15 24.20 43.40
C ARG A 54 10.19 23.78 42.35
N SER A 55 11.50 23.88 42.66
CA SER A 55 12.56 23.43 41.77
C SER A 55 12.55 21.92 41.53
N ARG A 56 12.26 21.13 42.59
CA ARG A 56 12.10 19.66 42.46
C ARG A 56 10.90 19.28 41.63
N LEU A 57 9.75 19.97 41.76
CA LEU A 57 8.59 19.75 40.92
C LEU A 57 8.88 20.06 39.45
N HIS A 58 9.59 21.17 39.20
CA HIS A 58 9.97 21.59 37.88
C HIS A 58 10.90 20.58 37.19
N THR A 59 11.95 20.12 37.90
CA THR A 59 12.88 19.10 37.40
C THR A 59 12.19 17.75 37.20
N TRP A 60 11.22 17.39 38.03
CA TRP A 60 10.46 16.16 37.89
C TRP A 60 9.49 16.25 36.69
N GLY A 61 8.84 17.40 36.49
CA GLY A 61 8.00 17.65 35.31
C GLY A 61 8.77 17.54 33.99
N TRP A 62 9.99 18.13 33.94
CA TRP A 62 10.88 17.98 32.79
C TRP A 62 11.32 16.55 32.53
N ARG A 63 11.62 15.76 33.58
CA ARG A 63 11.96 14.33 33.45
C ARG A 63 10.78 13.51 32.91
N MET A 64 9.57 13.79 33.38
CA MET A 64 8.37 13.13 32.88
C MET A 64 8.09 13.50 31.43
N LEU A 65 8.27 14.77 31.05
CA LEU A 65 8.14 15.22 29.67
C LEU A 65 9.13 14.51 28.73
N TRP A 66 10.39 14.38 29.18
CA TRP A 66 11.40 13.62 28.44
C TRP A 66 11.06 12.13 28.31
N LEU A 67 10.55 11.51 29.36
CA LEU A 67 10.08 10.13 29.31
C LEU A 67 8.94 9.95 28.28
N VAL A 68 7.96 10.84 28.31
CA VAL A 68 6.86 10.82 27.34
C VAL A 68 7.39 11.02 25.91
N ALA A 69 8.29 11.98 25.71
CA ALA A 69 8.92 12.23 24.40
C ALA A 69 9.68 10.98 23.90
N MET A 70 10.44 10.32 24.77
CA MET A 70 11.17 9.09 24.42
C MET A 70 10.23 7.95 24.05
N VAL A 71 9.09 7.80 24.75
CA VAL A 71 8.07 6.80 24.40
C VAL A 71 7.45 7.11 23.05
N VAL A 72 7.10 8.37 22.77
CA VAL A 72 6.52 8.78 21.49
C VAL A 72 7.51 8.56 20.35
N ILE A 73 8.78 8.92 20.54
CA ILE A 73 9.86 8.68 19.55
C ILE A 73 10.04 7.17 19.35
N GLY A 74 10.08 6.38 20.42
CA GLY A 74 10.20 4.91 20.34
C GLY A 74 9.05 4.26 19.57
N LEU A 75 7.82 4.70 19.80
CA LEU A 75 6.65 4.23 19.06
C LEU A 75 6.70 4.69 17.59
N GLY A 76 7.16 5.90 17.33
CA GLY A 76 7.38 6.42 15.98
C GLY A 76 8.42 5.59 15.22
N CYS A 77 9.59 5.38 15.81
CA CYS A 77 10.63 4.52 15.25
C CYS A 77 10.16 3.09 15.01
N TYR A 78 9.42 2.50 15.96
CA TYR A 78 8.85 1.16 15.80
C TYR A 78 7.89 1.08 14.62
N LYS A 79 7.01 2.08 14.47
CA LYS A 79 6.11 2.15 13.31
C LYS A 79 6.86 2.32 11.98
N ILE A 80 7.89 3.16 11.95
CA ILE A 80 8.73 3.37 10.75
C ILE A 80 9.47 2.09 10.38
N ILE A 81 10.09 1.40 11.35
CA ILE A 81 10.79 0.13 11.12
C ILE A 81 9.79 -0.93 10.62
N ARG A 82 8.61 -1.00 11.22
CA ARG A 82 7.57 -1.94 10.79
C ARG A 82 7.04 -1.63 9.39
N LEU A 83 6.90 -0.35 9.04
CA LEU A 83 6.49 0.10 7.72
C LEU A 83 7.57 -0.23 6.68
N TYR A 84 8.84 0.02 7.02
CA TYR A 84 9.99 -0.34 6.18
C TYR A 84 10.06 -1.85 5.94
N ASP A 85 9.96 -2.66 7.00
CA ASP A 85 9.93 -4.13 6.90
C ASP A 85 8.74 -4.62 6.06
N TYR A 86 7.61 -3.92 6.19
CA TYR A 86 6.39 -4.17 5.43
C TYR A 86 6.58 -3.96 3.92
N TYR A 87 7.19 -2.85 3.51
CA TYR A 87 7.30 -2.49 2.08
C TYR A 87 8.54 -3.06 1.41
N TYR A 88 9.63 -3.23 2.13
CA TYR A 88 10.94 -3.54 1.55
C TYR A 88 11.49 -4.91 1.90
N ASN A 89 11.04 -5.53 2.98
CA ASN A 89 11.53 -6.85 3.41
C ASN A 89 10.45 -7.92 3.31
N ILE A 90 10.16 -8.35 2.09
CA ILE A 90 9.19 -9.43 1.85
C ILE A 90 9.68 -10.80 2.30
N GLY A 91 10.97 -10.92 2.66
CA GLY A 91 11.54 -12.14 3.24
C GLY A 91 11.80 -13.25 2.24
N VAL A 92 11.89 -12.92 0.95
CA VAL A 92 12.27 -13.86 -0.12
C VAL A 92 13.55 -13.43 -0.80
N SER A 93 14.28 -14.37 -1.37
CA SER A 93 15.43 -14.09 -2.22
C SER A 93 15.00 -13.57 -3.59
N ILE A 94 15.87 -12.78 -4.23
CA ILE A 94 15.65 -12.31 -5.60
C ILE A 94 16.22 -13.37 -6.53
N SER A 95 15.38 -13.96 -7.38
CA SER A 95 15.78 -15.02 -8.33
C SER A 95 16.64 -14.49 -9.46
N VAL A 96 16.25 -13.35 -10.03
CA VAL A 96 16.92 -12.71 -11.15
C VAL A 96 17.06 -11.21 -10.86
N SER A 97 18.29 -10.71 -10.95
CA SER A 97 18.53 -9.28 -10.73
C SER A 97 17.96 -8.44 -11.89
N PRO A 98 17.59 -7.14 -11.66
CA PRO A 98 17.20 -6.24 -12.74
C PRO A 98 18.20 -6.18 -13.87
N LYS A 99 19.50 -6.14 -13.57
CA LYS A 99 20.59 -6.13 -14.57
C LYS A 99 20.63 -7.38 -15.43
N GLU A 100 20.30 -8.53 -14.86
CA GLU A 100 20.23 -9.79 -15.57
C GLU A 100 19.00 -9.84 -16.48
N ASN A 101 17.85 -9.38 -16.03
CA ASN A 101 16.66 -9.22 -16.85
C ASN A 101 16.85 -8.22 -18.00
N ILE A 102 17.59 -7.12 -17.80
CA ILE A 102 17.97 -6.18 -18.87
C ILE A 102 18.79 -6.91 -19.93
N ARG A 103 19.85 -7.63 -19.52
CA ARG A 103 20.67 -8.42 -20.46
C ARG A 103 19.86 -9.50 -21.17
N LYS A 104 18.85 -10.06 -20.50
CA LYS A 104 17.95 -11.04 -21.10
C LYS A 104 17.10 -10.38 -22.19
N LEU A 105 16.46 -9.24 -21.91
CA LEU A 105 15.67 -8.47 -22.89
C LEU A 105 16.51 -8.10 -24.14
N ASP A 106 17.75 -7.68 -23.93
CA ASP A 106 18.68 -7.33 -25.03
C ASP A 106 18.99 -8.53 -25.97
N ARG A 107 18.95 -9.75 -25.45
CA ARG A 107 19.30 -10.99 -26.16
C ARG A 107 18.09 -11.78 -26.64
N MET A 108 16.88 -11.43 -26.17
CA MET A 108 15.67 -12.17 -26.54
C MET A 108 15.36 -11.99 -28.02
N GLU A 109 15.46 -13.08 -28.75
CA GLU A 109 15.01 -13.20 -30.13
C GLU A 109 13.58 -13.76 -30.19
N ALA A 110 12.93 -13.62 -31.34
CA ALA A 110 11.64 -14.23 -31.58
C ALA A 110 11.79 -15.77 -31.50
N GLN A 111 10.93 -16.39 -30.68
CA GLN A 111 10.84 -17.84 -30.65
C GLN A 111 10.33 -18.37 -32.00
N SER A 112 10.76 -19.57 -32.38
CA SER A 112 10.21 -20.26 -33.55
C SER A 112 8.91 -20.95 -33.16
N GLY A 113 7.96 -21.00 -34.10
CA GLY A 113 6.69 -21.72 -33.92
C GLY A 113 5.46 -20.79 -33.98
N PRO A 114 4.25 -21.35 -33.82
CA PRO A 114 3.03 -20.59 -33.91
C PRO A 114 2.92 -19.60 -32.73
N SER A 115 2.34 -18.43 -33.02
CA SER A 115 1.97 -17.48 -31.97
C SER A 115 0.60 -17.85 -31.43
N GLU A 116 0.56 -18.32 -30.21
CA GLU A 116 -0.68 -18.79 -29.58
C GLU A 116 -0.66 -18.63 -28.06
N VAL A 117 -1.84 -18.66 -27.48
CA VAL A 117 -2.07 -18.79 -26.04
C VAL A 117 -2.81 -20.09 -25.81
N VAL A 118 -2.24 -20.98 -25.03
CA VAL A 118 -2.84 -22.30 -24.73
C VAL A 118 -3.40 -22.30 -23.32
N MET A 119 -4.70 -22.50 -23.21
CA MET A 119 -5.38 -22.56 -21.92
C MET A 119 -5.46 -24.01 -21.42
N LYS A 120 -5.06 -24.21 -20.17
CA LYS A 120 -5.20 -25.46 -19.42
C LYS A 120 -5.93 -25.20 -18.12
N ALA A 121 -6.80 -26.12 -17.73
CA ALA A 121 -7.45 -26.08 -16.41
C ALA A 121 -6.78 -27.12 -15.51
N ASP A 122 -6.49 -26.72 -14.26
CA ASP A 122 -5.86 -27.60 -13.28
C ASP A 122 -6.38 -27.28 -11.86
N SER A 123 -5.92 -28.04 -10.86
CA SER A 123 -6.20 -27.81 -9.46
C SER A 123 -5.00 -28.22 -8.60
N VAL A 124 -4.50 -27.30 -7.78
CA VAL A 124 -3.33 -27.50 -6.91
C VAL A 124 -3.68 -27.06 -5.49
N LEU A 125 -3.40 -27.91 -4.50
CA LEU A 125 -3.76 -27.68 -3.10
C LEU A 125 -5.25 -27.30 -2.87
N GLY A 126 -6.13 -27.80 -3.73
CA GLY A 126 -7.57 -27.46 -3.70
C GLY A 126 -7.92 -26.13 -4.40
N VAL A 127 -6.96 -25.37 -4.89
CA VAL A 127 -7.15 -24.15 -5.66
C VAL A 127 -7.33 -24.51 -7.14
N ALA A 128 -8.52 -24.29 -7.68
CA ALA A 128 -8.83 -24.53 -9.09
C ALA A 128 -8.35 -23.34 -9.92
N ILE A 129 -7.52 -23.57 -10.92
CA ILE A 129 -6.86 -22.56 -11.76
C ILE A 129 -7.07 -22.80 -13.26
N ASN A 130 -7.06 -21.71 -14.01
CA ASN A 130 -6.83 -21.68 -15.45
C ASN A 130 -5.43 -21.13 -15.69
N ILE A 131 -4.66 -21.80 -16.54
CA ILE A 131 -3.30 -21.46 -16.91
C ILE A 131 -3.28 -21.13 -18.39
N TYR A 132 -2.85 -19.92 -18.74
CA TYR A 132 -2.69 -19.46 -20.11
C TYR A 132 -1.19 -19.43 -20.44
N GLU A 133 -0.70 -20.44 -21.12
CA GLU A 133 0.70 -20.53 -21.56
C GLU A 133 0.91 -19.64 -22.79
N LEU A 134 1.93 -18.79 -22.73
CA LEU A 134 2.25 -17.82 -23.79
C LEU A 134 3.34 -18.37 -24.70
N HIS A 135 3.00 -18.66 -25.96
CA HIS A 135 3.94 -19.23 -26.95
C HIS A 135 4.18 -18.25 -28.09
N ASN A 136 5.46 -17.87 -28.30
CA ASN A 136 5.90 -16.98 -29.39
C ASN A 136 5.03 -15.74 -29.60
N VAL A 137 4.71 -15.04 -28.53
CA VAL A 137 3.84 -13.87 -28.52
C VAL A 137 4.61 -12.57 -28.36
N LYS A 138 3.95 -11.45 -28.65
CA LYS A 138 4.36 -10.11 -28.27
C LYS A 138 3.48 -9.61 -27.13
N ALA A 139 4.09 -8.91 -26.19
CA ALA A 139 3.38 -8.20 -25.12
C ALA A 139 3.46 -6.68 -25.32
N GLU A 140 2.44 -5.98 -24.92
CA GLU A 140 2.41 -4.51 -24.84
C GLU A 140 1.51 -4.05 -23.69
N LEU A 141 1.70 -2.79 -23.26
CA LEU A 141 0.74 -2.11 -22.36
C LEU A 141 -0.10 -1.13 -23.17
N ALA A 142 -1.41 -1.19 -22.98
CA ALA A 142 -2.35 -0.27 -23.60
C ALA A 142 -3.21 0.41 -22.53
N LEU A 143 -3.49 1.71 -22.70
CA LEU A 143 -4.41 2.45 -21.82
C LEU A 143 -5.88 2.20 -22.19
N GLU A 144 -6.14 1.94 -23.44
CA GLU A 144 -7.47 1.61 -23.95
C GLU A 144 -7.66 0.12 -24.06
N GLU A 145 -8.90 -0.32 -23.92
CA GLU A 145 -9.26 -1.74 -24.11
C GLU A 145 -9.01 -2.13 -25.58
N PRO A 146 -8.26 -3.21 -25.82
CA PRO A 146 -7.97 -3.65 -27.18
C PRO A 146 -9.21 -4.03 -27.97
N ASP A 147 -9.22 -3.74 -29.26
CA ASP A 147 -10.29 -4.20 -30.16
C ASP A 147 -10.19 -5.72 -30.36
N THR A 148 -11.22 -6.44 -29.97
CA THR A 148 -11.32 -7.88 -30.15
C THR A 148 -11.57 -8.30 -31.60
N ALA A 149 -11.92 -7.38 -32.49
CA ALA A 149 -11.98 -7.65 -33.93
C ALA A 149 -10.58 -7.80 -34.53
N ASP A 150 -9.56 -7.20 -33.91
CA ASP A 150 -8.16 -7.39 -34.28
C ASP A 150 -7.72 -8.83 -34.00
N ARG A 151 -7.51 -9.60 -35.06
CA ARG A 151 -7.11 -11.00 -34.98
C ARG A 151 -5.67 -11.22 -34.49
N SER A 152 -4.86 -10.15 -34.37
CA SER A 152 -3.55 -10.23 -33.74
C SER A 152 -3.67 -10.31 -32.21
N VAL A 153 -4.75 -9.82 -31.61
CA VAL A 153 -5.02 -9.90 -30.18
C VAL A 153 -5.40 -11.32 -29.79
N LEU A 154 -4.56 -11.96 -28.99
CA LEU A 154 -4.77 -13.31 -28.48
C LEU A 154 -5.35 -13.29 -27.06
N MET A 155 -4.90 -12.34 -26.23
CA MET A 155 -5.36 -12.20 -24.87
C MET A 155 -5.12 -10.78 -24.38
N TYR A 156 -5.95 -10.29 -23.48
CA TYR A 156 -5.64 -9.13 -22.67
C TYR A 156 -6.21 -9.26 -21.26
N THR A 157 -5.56 -8.62 -20.31
CA THR A 157 -5.98 -8.58 -18.92
C THR A 157 -5.52 -7.29 -18.27
N ARG A 158 -6.17 -6.87 -17.19
CA ARG A 158 -5.73 -5.70 -16.42
C ARG A 158 -4.47 -6.00 -15.63
N THR A 159 -3.59 -5.00 -15.49
CA THR A 159 -2.32 -5.14 -14.77
C THR A 159 -2.44 -4.81 -13.29
N ALA A 160 -3.19 -3.77 -12.93
CA ALA A 160 -3.41 -3.38 -11.54
C ALA A 160 -4.73 -2.62 -11.35
N ASP A 161 -5.06 -2.45 -10.07
CA ASP A 161 -6.18 -1.62 -9.63
C ASP A 161 -5.75 -0.15 -9.52
N TYR A 162 -6.73 0.71 -9.30
CA TYR A 162 -6.56 2.13 -9.03
C TYR A 162 -7.34 2.55 -7.79
N THR A 163 -6.94 3.66 -7.21
CA THR A 163 -7.63 4.26 -6.07
C THR A 163 -9.01 4.80 -6.49
N ALA A 164 -9.86 5.10 -5.52
CA ALA A 164 -11.12 5.80 -5.76
C ALA A 164 -10.95 7.15 -6.48
N THR A 165 -9.75 7.75 -6.42
CA THR A 165 -9.40 8.99 -7.11
C THR A 165 -8.84 8.77 -8.52
N GLY A 166 -8.82 7.52 -9.01
CA GLY A 166 -8.32 7.18 -10.34
C GLY A 166 -6.81 7.08 -10.46
N LYS A 167 -6.06 7.10 -9.33
CA LYS A 167 -4.61 6.93 -9.33
C LYS A 167 -4.27 5.45 -9.41
N TYR A 168 -3.41 5.06 -10.35
CA TYR A 168 -2.91 3.69 -10.49
C TYR A 168 -2.13 3.23 -9.25
N LEU A 169 -2.26 1.97 -8.87
CA LEU A 169 -1.56 1.38 -7.73
C LEU A 169 -0.27 0.71 -8.19
N GLY A 170 0.84 1.41 -8.02
CA GLY A 170 2.18 0.99 -8.43
C GLY A 170 2.83 1.96 -9.41
N SER A 171 4.10 1.72 -9.79
CA SER A 171 4.76 2.48 -10.87
C SER A 171 4.27 2.01 -12.22
N LEU A 172 4.18 2.94 -13.16
CA LEU A 172 3.71 2.70 -14.53
C LEU A 172 4.50 3.52 -15.53
N VAL A 173 5.10 2.86 -16.52
CA VAL A 173 5.72 3.44 -17.71
C VAL A 173 5.08 2.81 -18.93
N ILE A 174 4.71 3.60 -19.92
CA ILE A 174 4.17 3.12 -21.19
C ILE A 174 4.93 3.78 -22.33
N ASN A 175 5.60 2.96 -23.15
CA ASN A 175 6.40 3.39 -24.27
C ASN A 175 7.38 4.52 -23.89
N GLY A 176 8.17 4.32 -22.84
CA GLY A 176 9.15 5.26 -22.32
C GLY A 176 8.58 6.42 -21.50
N GLU A 177 7.27 6.61 -21.49
CA GLU A 177 6.64 7.71 -20.75
C GLU A 177 6.20 7.26 -19.36
N GLU A 178 6.77 7.87 -18.31
CA GLU A 178 6.36 7.61 -16.93
C GLU A 178 4.97 8.21 -16.67
N LYS A 179 3.98 7.37 -16.46
CA LYS A 179 2.60 7.77 -16.15
C LYS A 179 2.38 7.90 -14.66
N GLN A 180 3.11 7.12 -13.86
CA GLN A 180 3.08 7.17 -12.41
C GLN A 180 4.35 6.60 -11.81
N SER A 181 4.85 7.26 -10.76
CA SER A 181 5.91 6.77 -9.89
C SER A 181 5.35 6.39 -8.52
N ASP A 182 5.58 5.13 -8.13
CA ASP A 182 5.21 4.61 -6.81
C ASP A 182 6.13 3.43 -6.48
N VAL A 183 6.71 3.41 -5.29
CA VAL A 183 7.68 2.40 -4.87
C VAL A 183 7.09 1.29 -4.00
N ASP A 184 5.80 1.30 -3.76
CA ASP A 184 5.12 0.42 -2.81
C ASP A 184 5.08 -1.06 -3.22
N ARG A 185 5.39 -1.37 -4.47
CA ARG A 185 5.35 -2.73 -5.01
C ARG A 185 6.74 -3.16 -5.45
N LEU A 186 7.16 -4.38 -5.09
CA LEU A 186 8.49 -4.89 -5.40
C LEU A 186 8.54 -5.75 -6.65
N GLY A 187 7.46 -6.47 -6.95
CA GLY A 187 7.33 -7.20 -8.20
C GLY A 187 7.21 -6.26 -9.37
N TYR A 188 7.81 -6.58 -10.50
CA TYR A 188 7.68 -5.81 -11.73
C TYR A 188 7.50 -6.69 -12.95
N CYS A 189 6.89 -6.11 -13.96
CA CYS A 189 6.91 -6.58 -15.34
C CYS A 189 7.52 -5.50 -16.21
N ALA A 190 8.45 -5.88 -17.09
CA ALA A 190 9.08 -5.00 -18.08
C ALA A 190 8.90 -5.58 -19.48
N ILE A 191 8.57 -4.72 -20.43
CA ILE A 191 8.27 -5.07 -21.82
C ILE A 191 9.08 -4.16 -22.74
N GLU A 192 9.94 -4.76 -23.55
CA GLU A 192 10.72 -4.06 -24.56
C GLU A 192 10.63 -4.81 -25.90
N ARG A 193 10.29 -4.08 -26.98
CA ARG A 193 10.16 -4.66 -28.32
C ARG A 193 9.24 -5.89 -28.39
N GLY A 194 8.22 -5.91 -27.55
CA GLY A 194 7.27 -7.01 -27.43
C GLY A 194 7.75 -8.22 -26.60
N ASN A 195 9.01 -8.22 -26.14
CA ASN A 195 9.52 -9.20 -25.20
C ASN A 195 9.19 -8.80 -23.77
N MET A 196 8.89 -9.77 -22.91
CA MET A 196 8.42 -9.52 -21.56
C MET A 196 9.24 -10.31 -20.54
N VAL A 197 9.59 -9.66 -19.44
CA VAL A 197 10.23 -10.30 -18.29
C VAL A 197 9.52 -9.85 -17.00
N ILE A 198 9.58 -10.70 -15.99
CA ILE A 198 9.14 -10.37 -14.63
C ILE A 198 10.28 -10.53 -13.64
N GLY A 199 10.21 -9.85 -12.52
CA GLY A 199 11.20 -9.95 -11.46
C GLY A 199 10.81 -9.14 -10.25
N ILE A 200 11.76 -9.01 -9.33
CA ILE A 200 11.63 -8.24 -8.10
C ILE A 200 12.77 -7.24 -8.02
N SER A 201 12.47 -6.00 -7.66
CA SER A 201 13.46 -4.98 -7.41
C SER A 201 13.01 -3.99 -6.34
N ARG A 202 13.95 -3.58 -5.49
CA ARG A 202 13.80 -2.47 -4.55
C ARG A 202 14.17 -1.13 -5.18
N PHE A 203 14.84 -1.15 -6.33
CA PHE A 203 15.39 -0.01 -7.03
C PHE A 203 14.68 0.21 -8.36
N ASP A 204 14.88 1.35 -8.95
CA ASP A 204 14.22 1.76 -10.19
C ASP A 204 15.03 1.49 -11.46
N ASP A 205 16.21 0.81 -11.35
CA ASP A 205 17.09 0.52 -12.50
C ASP A 205 16.33 -0.02 -13.73
N MET A 206 15.37 -0.95 -13.51
CA MET A 206 14.57 -1.51 -14.61
C MET A 206 13.57 -0.47 -15.16
N LYS A 207 12.96 0.34 -14.29
CA LYS A 207 12.05 1.41 -14.71
C LYS A 207 12.78 2.45 -15.55
N GLU A 208 13.94 2.90 -15.07
CA GLU A 208 14.79 3.85 -15.79
C GLU A 208 15.23 3.30 -17.15
N HIS A 209 15.66 2.04 -17.19
CA HIS A 209 15.99 1.36 -18.44
C HIS A 209 14.80 1.34 -19.42
N MET A 210 13.58 1.09 -18.95
CA MET A 210 12.39 1.10 -19.82
C MET A 210 12.06 2.52 -20.34
N ILE A 211 12.28 3.55 -19.53
CA ILE A 211 12.14 4.95 -19.98
C ILE A 211 13.15 5.25 -21.09
N ASP A 212 14.41 4.89 -20.90
CA ASP A 212 15.50 5.17 -21.86
C ASP A 212 15.36 4.39 -23.17
N ARG A 213 14.61 3.29 -23.17
CA ARG A 213 14.48 2.36 -24.30
C ARG A 213 13.08 2.34 -24.92
N ASP A 214 12.25 3.35 -24.65
CA ASP A 214 10.85 3.41 -25.08
C ASP A 214 10.06 2.14 -24.75
N GLY A 215 10.45 1.47 -23.65
CA GLY A 215 9.81 0.27 -23.15
C GLY A 215 8.60 0.58 -22.27
N SER A 216 7.95 -0.48 -21.82
CA SER A 216 6.83 -0.38 -20.88
C SER A 216 7.12 -1.15 -19.60
N TYR A 217 6.59 -0.66 -18.49
CA TYR A 217 6.90 -1.19 -17.15
C TYR A 217 5.75 -0.97 -16.20
N PHE A 218 5.48 -1.95 -15.34
CA PHE A 218 4.60 -1.75 -14.20
C PHE A 218 5.07 -2.52 -12.97
N ARG A 219 4.73 -2.02 -11.79
CA ARG A 219 4.98 -2.69 -10.51
C ARG A 219 3.71 -3.31 -9.95
N GLN A 220 3.90 -4.46 -9.28
CA GLN A 220 2.82 -5.17 -8.60
C GLN A 220 3.33 -5.97 -7.38
N PHE A 221 2.42 -6.55 -6.61
CA PHE A 221 2.77 -7.43 -5.51
C PHE A 221 3.51 -8.67 -6.02
N THR A 222 4.56 -9.06 -5.30
CA THR A 222 5.22 -10.35 -5.48
C THR A 222 4.37 -11.43 -4.83
N LEU A 223 4.14 -12.52 -5.55
CA LEU A 223 3.44 -13.72 -5.04
C LEU A 223 4.43 -14.86 -4.78
N VAL A 224 5.36 -15.08 -5.68
CA VAL A 224 6.44 -16.07 -5.56
C VAL A 224 7.73 -15.42 -6.04
N SER A 225 8.83 -15.70 -5.38
CA SER A 225 10.17 -15.30 -5.81
C SER A 225 11.18 -16.39 -5.51
N ASN A 226 11.88 -16.85 -6.54
CA ASN A 226 12.83 -17.96 -6.45
C ASN A 226 12.21 -19.21 -5.80
N GLY A 227 10.94 -19.49 -6.08
CA GLY A 227 10.20 -20.59 -5.47
C GLY A 227 9.82 -20.39 -4.00
N GLU A 228 9.98 -19.19 -3.45
CA GLU A 228 9.67 -18.86 -2.06
C GLU A 228 8.46 -17.93 -1.98
N LEU A 229 7.69 -18.06 -0.90
CA LEU A 229 6.56 -17.18 -0.60
C LEU A 229 7.00 -15.97 0.22
N PRO A 230 6.44 -14.78 -0.04
CA PRO A 230 6.56 -13.66 0.88
C PRO A 230 6.07 -14.01 2.28
N ARG A 231 6.71 -13.46 3.30
CA ARG A 231 6.32 -13.70 4.71
C ARG A 231 4.88 -13.25 5.02
N ARG A 232 4.35 -12.30 4.25
CA ARG A 232 3.02 -11.72 4.46
C ARG A 232 2.42 -11.27 3.14
N PHE A 233 1.11 -11.38 3.07
CA PHE A 233 0.29 -10.72 2.07
C PHE A 233 -0.64 -9.70 2.75
N PHE A 234 -0.86 -8.57 2.10
CA PHE A 234 -1.64 -7.45 2.64
C PHE A 234 -3.08 -7.44 2.17
N LEU A 235 -3.35 -8.09 1.05
CA LEU A 235 -4.69 -8.24 0.53
C LEU A 235 -5.36 -9.41 1.27
N HIS A 236 -6.33 -9.07 2.09
CA HIS A 236 -7.15 -10.03 2.82
C HIS A 236 -8.45 -10.34 2.07
N GLY A 237 -9.07 -11.44 2.49
CA GLY A 237 -10.34 -11.89 1.91
C GLY A 237 -10.17 -12.80 0.70
N LYS A 238 -11.27 -13.47 0.36
CA LYS A 238 -11.36 -14.35 -0.80
C LYS A 238 -11.98 -13.60 -1.96
N VAL A 239 -11.24 -13.49 -3.04
CA VAL A 239 -11.68 -13.00 -4.35
C VAL A 239 -10.99 -13.84 -5.42
N GLU A 240 -11.49 -13.82 -6.63
CA GLU A 240 -10.76 -14.42 -7.75
C GLU A 240 -9.42 -13.71 -7.93
N ARG A 241 -8.38 -14.49 -8.16
CA ARG A 241 -6.99 -14.05 -8.21
C ARG A 241 -6.40 -14.26 -9.58
N LYS A 242 -5.46 -13.40 -9.96
CA LYS A 242 -4.72 -13.50 -11.21
C LYS A 242 -3.25 -13.19 -11.00
N ALA A 243 -2.38 -13.86 -11.75
CA ALA A 243 -0.94 -13.69 -11.70
C ALA A 243 -0.33 -13.75 -13.09
N LEU A 244 0.82 -13.09 -13.25
CA LEU A 244 1.79 -13.35 -14.30
C LEU A 244 2.94 -14.10 -13.65
N ALA A 245 3.24 -15.30 -14.12
CA ALA A 245 4.20 -16.20 -13.52
C ALA A 245 5.21 -16.73 -14.53
N ARG A 246 6.37 -17.11 -14.02
CA ARG A 246 7.50 -17.65 -14.78
C ARG A 246 7.83 -19.06 -14.29
N THR A 247 7.96 -19.99 -15.24
CA THR A 247 8.40 -21.35 -15.00
C THR A 247 9.93 -21.44 -14.88
N THR A 248 10.45 -22.60 -14.48
CA THR A 248 11.90 -22.88 -14.42
C THR A 248 12.61 -22.81 -15.77
N ASP A 249 11.90 -23.11 -16.86
CA ASP A 249 12.38 -23.02 -18.23
C ASP A 249 12.06 -21.67 -18.91
N ASP A 250 11.85 -20.62 -18.08
CA ASP A 250 11.68 -19.24 -18.49
C ASP A 250 10.41 -18.92 -19.30
N ARG A 251 9.44 -19.83 -19.37
CA ARG A 251 8.15 -19.53 -19.99
C ARG A 251 7.28 -18.67 -19.09
N LEU A 252 6.56 -17.75 -19.69
CA LEU A 252 5.59 -16.91 -18.99
C LEU A 252 4.19 -17.48 -19.18
N CYS A 253 3.42 -17.45 -18.08
CA CYS A 253 2.04 -17.87 -18.04
C CYS A 253 1.20 -16.80 -17.31
N ILE A 254 -0.04 -16.59 -17.76
CA ILE A 254 -1.04 -15.88 -16.97
C ILE A 254 -1.90 -16.95 -16.29
N ILE A 255 -2.10 -16.82 -14.98
CA ILE A 255 -2.87 -17.79 -14.19
C ILE A 255 -4.00 -17.05 -13.49
N GLU A 256 -5.19 -17.63 -13.53
CA GLU A 256 -6.35 -17.12 -12.78
C GLU A 256 -7.03 -18.22 -11.98
N THR A 257 -7.55 -17.88 -10.81
CA THR A 257 -8.39 -18.81 -10.03
C THR A 257 -9.80 -18.87 -10.59
N ARG A 258 -10.39 -20.06 -10.59
CA ARG A 258 -11.79 -20.27 -11.02
C ARG A 258 -12.82 -19.96 -9.93
N HIS A 259 -12.35 -19.82 -8.68
CA HIS A 259 -13.16 -19.50 -7.51
C HIS A 259 -12.45 -18.47 -6.64
N PRO A 260 -13.18 -17.74 -5.77
CA PRO A 260 -12.57 -16.80 -4.83
C PRO A 260 -11.61 -17.51 -3.88
N GLU A 261 -10.34 -17.03 -3.84
CA GLU A 261 -9.28 -17.56 -3.00
C GLU A 261 -8.57 -16.46 -2.22
N THR A 262 -7.95 -16.82 -1.09
CA THR A 262 -7.04 -15.92 -0.41
C THR A 262 -5.80 -15.71 -1.26
N LEU A 263 -5.11 -14.59 -1.07
CA LEU A 263 -3.87 -14.36 -1.79
C LEU A 263 -2.78 -15.35 -1.39
N TRP A 264 -2.83 -15.82 -0.14
CA TRP A 264 -1.91 -16.83 0.37
C TRP A 264 -2.13 -18.20 -0.31
N ASP A 265 -3.35 -18.72 -0.29
CA ASP A 265 -3.67 -20.02 -0.89
C ASP A 265 -3.34 -20.04 -2.38
N PHE A 266 -3.61 -18.92 -3.07
CA PHE A 266 -3.26 -18.78 -4.50
C PHE A 266 -1.75 -18.77 -4.73
N ALA A 267 -0.99 -18.00 -3.94
CA ALA A 267 0.47 -17.93 -4.06
C ALA A 267 1.12 -19.28 -3.72
N ASP A 268 0.59 -19.99 -2.71
CA ASP A 268 1.06 -21.31 -2.32
C ASP A 268 0.80 -22.34 -3.42
N ALA A 269 -0.38 -22.29 -4.06
CA ALA A 269 -0.69 -23.12 -5.21
C ALA A 269 0.24 -22.84 -6.41
N LEU A 270 0.59 -21.57 -6.67
CA LEU A 270 1.56 -21.22 -7.71
C LEU A 270 2.95 -21.78 -7.42
N ARG A 271 3.42 -21.69 -6.18
CA ARG A 271 4.70 -22.27 -5.75
C ARG A 271 4.71 -23.78 -5.91
N GLU A 272 3.66 -24.45 -5.44
CA GLU A 272 3.55 -25.91 -5.49
C GLU A 272 3.46 -26.43 -6.93
N TYR A 273 2.83 -25.65 -7.81
CA TYR A 273 2.79 -25.96 -9.25
C TYR A 273 4.18 -25.89 -9.91
N GLY A 274 5.14 -25.20 -9.28
CA GLY A 274 6.52 -25.10 -9.74
C GLY A 274 6.88 -23.77 -10.42
N TYR A 275 6.07 -22.72 -10.27
CA TYR A 275 6.48 -21.39 -10.71
C TYR A 275 7.58 -20.83 -9.83
N VAL A 276 8.65 -20.32 -10.45
CA VAL A 276 9.82 -19.77 -9.74
C VAL A 276 9.61 -18.30 -9.37
N ASP A 277 8.93 -17.54 -10.22
CA ASP A 277 8.52 -16.18 -9.93
C ASP A 277 7.05 -15.96 -10.33
N ALA A 278 6.36 -15.16 -9.54
CA ALA A 278 5.01 -14.73 -9.87
C ALA A 278 4.73 -13.35 -9.28
N ILE A 279 4.09 -12.49 -10.08
CA ILE A 279 3.58 -11.20 -9.66
C ILE A 279 2.06 -11.18 -9.79
N TYR A 280 1.42 -10.44 -8.90
CA TYR A 280 -0.03 -10.29 -8.92
C TYR A 280 -0.47 -9.49 -10.16
N LEU A 281 -1.60 -9.85 -10.72
CA LEU A 281 -2.37 -9.02 -11.64
C LEU A 281 -3.72 -8.71 -11.01
N THR A 282 -4.37 -7.65 -11.47
CA THR A 282 -5.72 -7.31 -10.97
C THR A 282 -6.65 -8.48 -11.11
N GLY A 283 -7.30 -8.80 -9.99
CA GLY A 283 -7.94 -10.08 -9.77
C GLY A 283 -9.09 -10.44 -10.66
N GLY A 284 -9.19 -11.71 -10.82
CA GLY A 284 -10.33 -12.53 -11.16
C GLY A 284 -11.04 -12.18 -12.44
N ASN A 285 -12.32 -12.26 -12.36
CA ASN A 285 -13.30 -11.99 -13.41
C ASN A 285 -13.31 -10.55 -13.92
N LYS A 286 -12.44 -9.69 -13.40
CA LYS A 286 -12.44 -8.28 -13.78
C LYS A 286 -11.70 -8.10 -15.08
N SER A 287 -12.43 -8.06 -16.15
CA SER A 287 -11.98 -7.64 -17.46
C SER A 287 -10.83 -8.46 -18.04
N GLY A 288 -11.12 -9.32 -18.92
CA GLY A 288 -10.16 -10.07 -19.69
C GLY A 288 -10.78 -10.65 -20.94
N TYR A 289 -9.92 -10.99 -21.86
CA TYR A 289 -10.23 -11.61 -23.11
C TYR A 289 -9.19 -12.67 -23.43
N TYR A 290 -9.65 -13.79 -23.96
CA TYR A 290 -8.80 -14.85 -24.47
C TYR A 290 -9.38 -15.39 -25.76
N ARG A 291 -8.53 -15.59 -26.77
CA ARG A 291 -8.87 -16.24 -28.02
C ARG A 291 -8.15 -17.57 -28.12
N ALA A 292 -8.91 -18.65 -28.14
CA ALA A 292 -8.37 -20.00 -28.33
C ALA A 292 -7.83 -20.19 -29.76
N ALA A 293 -7.03 -21.24 -29.94
CA ALA A 293 -6.43 -21.59 -31.24
C ALA A 293 -7.46 -21.84 -32.35
N ASP A 294 -8.67 -22.36 -32.01
CA ASP A 294 -9.78 -22.53 -32.91
C ASP A 294 -10.51 -21.22 -33.27
N GLY A 295 -10.10 -20.10 -32.71
CA GLY A 295 -10.68 -18.79 -32.90
C GLY A 295 -11.83 -18.45 -31.94
N THR A 296 -12.23 -19.38 -31.06
CA THR A 296 -13.27 -19.13 -30.04
C THR A 296 -12.80 -18.04 -29.08
N ALA A 297 -13.67 -17.05 -28.86
CA ALA A 297 -13.40 -15.92 -27.98
C ALA A 297 -14.10 -16.11 -26.63
N TYR A 298 -13.35 -15.93 -25.58
CA TYR A 298 -13.82 -15.98 -24.18
C TYR A 298 -13.66 -14.61 -23.54
N PHE A 299 -14.74 -14.11 -22.95
CA PHE A 299 -14.75 -12.87 -22.17
C PHE A 299 -15.03 -13.22 -20.72
N THR A 300 -14.40 -12.53 -19.81
CA THR A 300 -14.81 -12.58 -18.42
C THR A 300 -16.10 -11.78 -18.23
N GLU A 301 -17.10 -12.35 -17.58
CA GLU A 301 -18.46 -11.79 -17.48
C GLU A 301 -18.51 -10.38 -16.83
N GLU A 302 -17.57 -10.05 -15.99
CA GLU A 302 -17.51 -8.73 -15.34
C GLU A 302 -17.08 -7.59 -16.29
N ALA A 303 -16.45 -7.89 -17.41
CA ALA A 303 -16.12 -6.87 -18.42
C ALA A 303 -17.37 -6.08 -18.86
N ALA A 304 -18.52 -6.72 -18.88
CA ALA A 304 -19.79 -6.08 -19.25
C ALA A 304 -20.37 -5.18 -18.15
N ARG A 305 -20.12 -5.49 -16.87
CA ARG A 305 -20.59 -4.69 -15.72
C ARG A 305 -19.72 -3.47 -15.48
N TYR A 306 -18.40 -3.60 -15.58
CA TYR A 306 -17.43 -2.50 -15.40
C TYR A 306 -17.50 -1.43 -16.50
N ARG A 307 -17.96 -1.77 -17.71
CA ARG A 307 -18.17 -0.80 -18.78
C ARG A 307 -19.21 0.29 -18.45
N LYS A 308 -20.07 0.06 -17.45
CA LYS A 308 -21.11 1.02 -17.05
C LYS A 308 -20.63 2.07 -16.03
N ASP A 309 -19.54 1.80 -15.34
CA ASP A 309 -19.01 2.71 -14.31
C ASP A 309 -18.01 3.71 -14.92
N LYS A 310 -18.50 4.91 -15.23
CA LYS A 310 -17.73 6.00 -15.85
C LYS A 310 -16.63 6.61 -14.95
N HIS A 311 -16.40 6.10 -13.76
CA HIS A 311 -15.45 6.65 -12.80
C HIS A 311 -14.14 5.87 -12.67
N HIS A 312 -13.91 4.90 -13.53
CA HIS A 312 -12.70 4.10 -13.46
C HIS A 312 -11.56 4.80 -14.20
N GLY A 313 -10.52 5.17 -13.42
CA GLY A 313 -9.25 5.61 -13.97
C GLY A 313 -8.71 4.59 -14.96
N VAL A 314 -7.85 5.04 -15.85
CA VAL A 314 -7.29 4.25 -16.96
C VAL A 314 -6.30 3.24 -16.39
N ALA A 315 -6.77 2.07 -15.97
CA ALA A 315 -5.87 0.96 -15.64
C ALA A 315 -5.33 0.36 -16.93
N PRO A 316 -4.01 0.22 -17.08
CA PRO A 316 -3.43 -0.32 -18.30
C PRO A 316 -3.78 -1.79 -18.46
N TRP A 317 -3.90 -2.18 -19.71
CA TRP A 317 -4.08 -3.53 -20.15
C TRP A 317 -2.73 -4.15 -20.52
N LEU A 318 -2.47 -5.35 -20.01
CA LEU A 318 -1.45 -6.22 -20.59
C LEU A 318 -2.09 -6.93 -21.78
N VAL A 319 -1.59 -6.66 -22.96
CA VAL A 319 -2.09 -7.18 -24.23
C VAL A 319 -1.09 -8.16 -24.80
N ILE A 320 -1.57 -9.33 -25.16
CA ILE A 320 -0.79 -10.39 -25.78
C ILE A 320 -1.22 -10.53 -27.23
N ARG A 321 -0.27 -10.37 -28.15
CA ARG A 321 -0.50 -10.38 -29.58
C ARG A 321 0.34 -11.45 -30.30
N LYS A 322 -0.09 -11.80 -31.50
CA LYS A 322 0.74 -12.57 -32.43
C LYS A 322 2.02 -11.79 -32.77
N ARG A 323 3.13 -12.51 -32.92
CA ARG A 323 4.37 -11.96 -33.47
C ARG A 323 4.27 -11.79 -34.99
#